data_aa7851004000c1134883198a1250301c
#
_entry.id   aa7851004000c1134883198a1250301c
#
_cell.length_a   1.000
_cell.length_b   1.000
_cell.length_c   1.000
_cell.angle_alpha   90.00
_cell.angle_beta   90.00
_cell.angle_gamma   90.00
#
_symmetry.space_group_name_H-M   'P 1'
#
loop_
_entity.id
_entity.type
_entity.pdbx_description
1 polymer ?
#
loop_
_entity_poly.entity_id
_entity_poly.type
_entity_poly.pdbx_seq_one_letter_code
_entity_poly.pdbx_strand_id
1 'polypeptide(L)'
;MERINDKTTGTVMLNGHLGVVSTTFVYKVLLCLFLFALGNPVCAQSDAPKMKLSKMKKKERNAYLVEKSKEVIMAFGPRFYREYGEPEISGREVYEIKGNDIYQRSTREKYVGMGYYTVTFRYDMEKEIFEWDYAAVVEIWDDGEPKTVMFGEGYGTYFYEESYKDRLERGLRESEILDYDDEWMEERKKERQRTRELLGL
;
A
#
# COMPACT_ATOMS: atom_id res chain seq x y z
N MET A 1 51.01 61.36 -15.13
CA MET A 1 51.79 61.15 -13.85
C MET A 1 51.50 59.73 -13.46
N GLU A 2 52.45 58.94 -13.78
CA GLU A 2 53.47 58.25 -12.96
C GLU A 2 52.88 57.00 -12.32
N ARG A 3 53.28 55.87 -12.87
CA ARG A 3 54.33 54.92 -12.48
C ARG A 3 53.97 54.14 -11.19
N ILE A 4 54.26 52.91 -10.98
CA ILE A 4 55.33 51.95 -11.35
C ILE A 4 54.85 50.56 -10.91
N ASN A 5 55.10 49.57 -11.70
CA ASN A 5 55.68 48.24 -11.45
C ASN A 5 55.76 47.73 -9.97
N ASP A 6 55.34 46.49 -9.76
CA ASP A 6 56.38 45.47 -9.57
C ASP A 6 55.87 44.02 -9.73
N LYS A 7 56.72 43.27 -10.39
CA LYS A 7 56.63 41.82 -10.55
C LYS A 7 57.17 41.17 -9.29
N THR A 8 56.48 40.17 -8.77
CA THR A 8 57.14 39.18 -7.95
C THR A 8 56.67 37.78 -8.38
N THR A 9 57.53 37.16 -9.16
CA THR A 9 57.53 35.76 -9.50
C THR A 9 57.81 34.91 -8.26
N GLY A 10 56.81 34.31 -7.69
CA GLY A 10 56.97 33.32 -6.62
C GLY A 10 56.99 31.90 -7.24
N THR A 11 58.21 31.39 -7.42
CA THR A 11 58.43 29.99 -7.77
C THR A 11 58.10 29.12 -6.56
N VAL A 12 56.99 28.42 -6.60
CA VAL A 12 56.69 27.39 -5.61
C VAL A 12 57.36 26.10 -6.07
N MET A 13 58.44 25.74 -5.39
CA MET A 13 59.02 24.41 -5.53
C MET A 13 58.10 23.41 -4.84
N LEU A 14 57.42 22.61 -5.66
CA LEU A 14 56.73 21.41 -5.23
C LEU A 14 57.77 20.31 -5.02
N ASN A 15 58.15 20.11 -3.77
CA ASN A 15 58.89 18.91 -3.37
C ASN A 15 58.01 17.69 -3.56
N GLY A 16 58.27 16.94 -4.62
CA GLY A 16 57.63 15.66 -4.93
C GLY A 16 58.09 14.58 -3.94
N HIS A 17 57.31 14.33 -2.94
CA HIS A 17 57.31 13.02 -2.29
C HIS A 17 56.39 12.10 -3.10
N LEU A 18 56.97 11.40 -4.07
CA LEU A 18 56.40 10.20 -4.65
C LEU A 18 56.37 9.12 -3.55
N GLY A 19 55.27 9.10 -2.78
CA GLY A 19 54.98 8.00 -1.87
C GLY A 19 54.80 6.74 -2.69
N VAL A 20 55.70 5.78 -2.47
CA VAL A 20 55.58 4.43 -3.06
C VAL A 20 54.29 3.82 -2.54
N VAL A 21 53.25 3.91 -3.35
CA VAL A 21 51.98 3.23 -3.06
C VAL A 21 52.27 1.73 -3.08
N SER A 22 52.20 1.10 -1.91
CA SER A 22 52.46 -0.34 -1.78
C SER A 22 51.55 -1.12 -2.73
N THR A 23 52.15 -1.93 -3.57
CA THR A 23 51.47 -2.81 -4.53
C THR A 23 50.37 -3.66 -3.84
N THR A 24 50.53 -3.96 -2.56
CA THR A 24 49.53 -4.61 -1.69
C THR A 24 48.27 -3.76 -1.47
N PHE A 25 48.38 -2.43 -1.46
CA PHE A 25 47.21 -1.55 -1.32
C PHE A 25 46.38 -1.53 -2.62
N VAL A 26 47.02 -1.45 -3.77
CA VAL A 26 46.36 -1.49 -5.08
C VAL A 26 45.64 -2.84 -5.28
N TYR A 27 46.26 -3.95 -4.90
CA TYR A 27 45.63 -5.28 -4.97
C TYR A 27 44.39 -5.40 -4.06
N LYS A 28 44.44 -4.85 -2.85
CA LYS A 28 43.27 -4.86 -1.93
C LYS A 28 42.12 -4.01 -2.47
N VAL A 29 42.38 -2.85 -3.04
CA VAL A 29 41.34 -2.00 -3.66
C VAL A 29 40.74 -2.66 -4.88
N LEU A 30 41.54 -3.27 -5.74
CA LEU A 30 41.08 -4.02 -6.91
C LEU A 30 40.28 -5.26 -6.50
N LEU A 31 40.68 -5.98 -5.47
CA LEU A 31 39.94 -7.13 -4.96
C LEU A 31 38.58 -6.73 -4.37
N CYS A 32 38.51 -5.60 -3.64
CA CYS A 32 37.23 -5.07 -3.15
C CYS A 32 36.32 -4.64 -4.29
N LEU A 33 36.84 -3.98 -5.33
CA LEU A 33 36.05 -3.60 -6.50
C LEU A 33 35.54 -4.84 -7.28
N PHE A 34 36.35 -5.90 -7.36
CA PHE A 34 35.94 -7.15 -7.99
C PHE A 34 34.86 -7.90 -7.22
N LEU A 35 34.95 -7.90 -5.88
CA LEU A 35 33.92 -8.47 -5.01
C LEU A 35 32.61 -7.67 -5.07
N PHE A 36 32.69 -6.34 -5.22
CA PHE A 36 31.49 -5.51 -5.46
C PHE A 36 30.84 -5.75 -6.83
N ALA A 37 31.65 -6.05 -7.85
CA ALA A 37 31.14 -6.38 -9.19
C ALA A 37 30.48 -7.77 -9.26
N LEU A 38 30.90 -8.70 -8.41
CA LEU A 38 30.30 -10.05 -8.32
C LEU A 38 29.11 -10.12 -7.34
N GLY A 39 28.96 -9.08 -6.50
CA GLY A 39 27.94 -9.02 -5.45
C GLY A 39 26.65 -8.29 -5.82
N ASN A 40 26.44 -7.88 -7.08
CA ASN A 40 25.12 -7.49 -7.52
C ASN A 40 24.30 -8.78 -7.74
N PRO A 41 23.42 -9.18 -6.82
CA PRO A 41 22.38 -10.10 -7.21
C PRO A 41 21.58 -9.34 -8.29
N VAL A 42 21.74 -9.74 -9.54
CA VAL A 42 20.68 -9.54 -10.51
C VAL A 42 19.45 -10.06 -9.78
N CYS A 43 18.56 -9.15 -9.35
CA CYS A 43 17.23 -9.52 -8.95
C CYS A 43 16.59 -10.18 -10.17
N ALA A 44 16.91 -11.46 -10.35
CA ALA A 44 16.02 -12.34 -11.05
C ALA A 44 14.72 -12.18 -10.25
N GLN A 45 13.72 -11.51 -10.83
CA GLN A 45 12.35 -11.63 -10.40
C GLN A 45 12.09 -13.14 -10.42
N SER A 46 12.30 -13.78 -9.28
CA SER A 46 11.85 -15.13 -9.08
C SER A 46 10.36 -15.04 -9.26
N ASP A 47 9.80 -15.66 -10.28
CA ASP A 47 8.40 -16.03 -10.34
C ASP A 47 8.14 -17.01 -9.18
N ALA A 48 8.19 -16.47 -7.96
CA ALA A 48 7.74 -17.17 -6.80
C ALA A 48 6.29 -17.59 -7.10
N PRO A 49 5.92 -18.84 -6.88
CA PRO A 49 4.59 -19.31 -7.20
C PRO A 49 3.60 -18.38 -6.50
N LYS A 50 2.81 -17.64 -7.31
CA LYS A 50 1.80 -16.70 -6.77
C LYS A 50 0.94 -17.46 -5.79
N MET A 51 0.80 -16.92 -4.58
CA MET A 51 -0.06 -17.47 -3.55
C MET A 51 -1.46 -17.72 -4.13
N LYS A 52 -2.07 -18.84 -3.75
CA LYS A 52 -3.48 -19.13 -4.07
C LYS A 52 -4.22 -19.45 -2.80
N LEU A 53 -5.02 -18.51 -2.35
CA LEU A 53 -5.84 -18.65 -1.12
C LEU A 53 -6.79 -19.85 -1.21
N SER A 54 -7.33 -20.13 -2.39
CA SER A 54 -8.20 -21.30 -2.64
C SER A 54 -7.50 -22.65 -2.41
N LYS A 55 -6.17 -22.69 -2.43
CA LYS A 55 -5.39 -23.91 -2.14
C LYS A 55 -4.98 -24.03 -0.67
N MET A 56 -5.17 -23.00 0.14
CA MET A 56 -4.84 -23.01 1.57
C MET A 56 -5.90 -23.76 2.38
N LYS A 57 -5.52 -24.31 3.52
CA LYS A 57 -6.49 -24.83 4.49
C LYS A 57 -7.37 -23.69 4.98
N LYS A 58 -8.66 -23.96 5.19
CA LYS A 58 -9.67 -22.94 5.57
C LYS A 58 -9.22 -22.07 6.75
N LYS A 59 -8.66 -22.67 7.79
CA LYS A 59 -8.19 -21.95 8.99
C LYS A 59 -7.06 -20.97 8.67
N GLU A 60 -6.06 -21.40 7.92
CA GLU A 60 -4.91 -20.58 7.53
C GLU A 60 -5.33 -19.44 6.59
N ARG A 61 -6.19 -19.77 5.60
CA ARG A 61 -6.75 -18.79 4.69
C ARG A 61 -7.56 -17.72 5.43
N ASN A 62 -8.43 -18.13 6.34
CA ASN A 62 -9.26 -17.18 7.08
C ASN A 62 -8.41 -16.27 7.97
N ALA A 63 -7.39 -16.80 8.64
CA ALA A 63 -6.46 -15.98 9.41
C ALA A 63 -5.72 -14.96 8.52
N TYR A 64 -5.21 -15.40 7.37
CA TYR A 64 -4.59 -14.50 6.40
C TYR A 64 -5.54 -13.40 5.93
N LEU A 65 -6.77 -13.75 5.56
CA LEU A 65 -7.78 -12.81 5.06
C LEU A 65 -8.09 -11.74 6.12
N VAL A 66 -8.25 -12.11 7.38
CA VAL A 66 -8.52 -11.16 8.48
C VAL A 66 -7.33 -10.22 8.68
N GLU A 67 -6.10 -10.74 8.79
CA GLU A 67 -4.91 -9.91 8.99
C GLU A 67 -4.67 -8.96 7.81
N LYS A 68 -4.80 -9.46 6.59
CA LYS A 68 -4.65 -8.63 5.39
C LYS A 68 -5.74 -7.55 5.30
N SER A 69 -6.97 -7.87 5.66
CA SER A 69 -8.05 -6.89 5.71
C SER A 69 -7.81 -5.82 6.76
N LYS A 70 -7.33 -6.19 7.95
CA LYS A 70 -6.94 -5.24 8.99
C LYS A 70 -5.85 -4.29 8.51
N GLU A 71 -4.81 -4.80 7.87
CA GLU A 71 -3.74 -4.00 7.27
C GLU A 71 -4.29 -2.96 6.30
N VAL A 72 -5.19 -3.37 5.40
CA VAL A 72 -5.81 -2.49 4.41
C VAL A 72 -6.68 -1.42 5.08
N ILE A 73 -7.51 -1.79 6.06
CA ILE A 73 -8.36 -0.83 6.78
C ILE A 73 -7.48 0.19 7.52
N MET A 74 -6.44 -0.26 8.21
CA MET A 74 -5.54 0.63 8.95
C MET A 74 -4.76 1.58 8.03
N ALA A 75 -4.50 1.18 6.78
CA ALA A 75 -3.84 2.05 5.81
C ALA A 75 -4.78 3.10 5.20
N PHE A 76 -6.05 2.77 4.94
CA PHE A 76 -6.96 3.61 4.16
C PHE A 76 -8.09 4.27 4.96
N GLY A 77 -8.44 3.73 6.13
CA GLY A 77 -9.49 4.27 6.97
C GLY A 77 -9.39 3.73 8.40
N PRO A 78 -8.33 4.10 9.15
CA PRO A 78 -8.08 3.56 10.49
C PRO A 78 -9.25 3.78 11.45
N ARG A 79 -10.01 4.86 11.27
CA ARG A 79 -11.18 5.18 12.10
C ARG A 79 -12.36 4.22 11.92
N PHE A 80 -12.39 3.44 10.85
CA PHE A 80 -13.44 2.46 10.57
C PHE A 80 -13.11 1.06 11.07
N TYR A 81 -11.90 0.83 11.58
CA TYR A 81 -11.57 -0.46 12.17
C TYR A 81 -12.30 -0.69 13.48
N ARG A 82 -13.00 -1.82 13.59
CA ARG A 82 -13.73 -2.23 14.80
C ARG A 82 -13.42 -3.65 15.15
N GLU A 83 -13.13 -3.89 16.43
CA GLU A 83 -13.02 -5.23 17.02
C GLU A 83 -14.36 -5.61 17.66
N TYR A 84 -15.39 -5.73 16.82
CA TYR A 84 -16.74 -6.10 17.25
C TYR A 84 -17.10 -7.47 16.69
N GLY A 85 -16.95 -8.49 17.52
CA GLY A 85 -17.14 -9.87 17.12
C GLY A 85 -16.02 -10.39 16.17
N GLU A 86 -16.22 -11.58 15.65
CA GLU A 86 -15.33 -12.12 14.62
C GLU A 86 -15.75 -11.62 13.24
N PRO A 87 -14.79 -11.23 12.37
CA PRO A 87 -15.11 -10.82 11.01
C PRO A 87 -15.79 -11.94 10.22
N GLU A 88 -16.81 -11.58 9.46
CA GLU A 88 -17.52 -12.50 8.58
C GLU A 88 -16.71 -12.68 7.29
N ILE A 89 -16.49 -13.93 6.88
CA ILE A 89 -15.73 -14.24 5.66
C ILE A 89 -16.64 -14.99 4.71
N SER A 90 -16.83 -14.43 3.50
CA SER A 90 -17.60 -15.07 2.44
C SER A 90 -16.92 -16.32 1.88
N GLY A 91 -17.67 -17.13 1.16
CA GLY A 91 -17.11 -18.11 0.23
C GLY A 91 -16.31 -17.44 -0.88
N ARG A 92 -15.57 -18.26 -1.66
CA ARG A 92 -14.90 -17.77 -2.85
C ARG A 92 -15.95 -17.38 -3.91
N GLU A 93 -15.87 -16.15 -4.36
CA GLU A 93 -16.67 -15.62 -5.46
C GLU A 93 -15.81 -15.48 -6.73
N VAL A 94 -16.44 -15.34 -7.89
CA VAL A 94 -15.77 -15.10 -9.17
C VAL A 94 -16.17 -13.73 -9.67
N TYR A 95 -15.16 -12.94 -10.06
CA TYR A 95 -15.41 -11.60 -10.55
C TYR A 95 -15.98 -11.63 -11.97
N GLU A 96 -17.09 -10.92 -12.15
CA GLU A 96 -17.77 -10.72 -13.42
C GLU A 96 -18.07 -9.24 -13.62
N ILE A 97 -17.95 -8.76 -14.86
CA ILE A 97 -18.39 -7.41 -15.22
C ILE A 97 -19.89 -7.46 -15.50
N LYS A 98 -20.66 -6.77 -14.66
CA LYS A 98 -22.11 -6.65 -14.84
C LYS A 98 -22.41 -5.39 -15.68
N GLY A 99 -23.20 -5.57 -16.75
CA GLY A 99 -23.64 -4.46 -17.60
C GLY A 99 -22.71 -4.14 -18.78
N ASN A 100 -23.02 -3.02 -19.46
CA ASN A 100 -22.35 -2.58 -20.70
C ASN A 100 -21.41 -1.38 -20.50
N ASP A 101 -20.93 -1.18 -19.29
CA ASP A 101 -20.00 -0.06 -19.01
C ASP A 101 -18.66 -0.28 -19.71
N ILE A 102 -18.40 0.50 -20.75
CA ILE A 102 -17.19 0.43 -21.59
C ILE A 102 -15.95 0.76 -20.75
N TYR A 103 -16.05 1.69 -19.81
CA TYR A 103 -14.93 2.04 -18.92
C TYR A 103 -14.57 0.86 -18.00
N GLN A 104 -15.55 0.23 -17.38
CA GLN A 104 -15.31 -0.96 -16.57
C GLN A 104 -14.68 -2.09 -17.37
N ARG A 105 -15.10 -2.28 -18.62
CA ARG A 105 -14.50 -3.30 -19.49
C ARG A 105 -13.03 -3.02 -19.77
N SER A 106 -12.68 -1.81 -20.19
CA SER A 106 -11.30 -1.47 -20.55
C SER A 106 -10.30 -1.60 -19.39
N THR A 107 -10.73 -1.27 -18.17
CA THR A 107 -9.84 -1.27 -17.00
C THR A 107 -9.87 -2.56 -16.19
N ARG A 108 -10.97 -3.32 -16.24
CA ARG A 108 -11.24 -4.45 -15.33
C ARG A 108 -11.35 -5.80 -16.02
N GLU A 109 -11.30 -5.85 -17.36
CA GLU A 109 -11.43 -7.09 -18.14
C GLU A 109 -10.38 -8.15 -17.75
N LYS A 110 -9.16 -7.71 -17.42
CA LYS A 110 -8.07 -8.60 -16.97
C LYS A 110 -8.37 -9.35 -15.67
N TYR A 111 -9.37 -8.92 -14.90
CA TYR A 111 -9.76 -9.54 -13.64
C TYR A 111 -10.95 -10.50 -13.79
N VAL A 112 -11.62 -10.52 -14.95
CA VAL A 112 -12.77 -11.41 -15.19
C VAL A 112 -12.35 -12.87 -15.02
N GLY A 113 -13.12 -13.63 -14.25
CA GLY A 113 -12.83 -15.02 -13.90
C GLY A 113 -11.89 -15.21 -12.72
N MET A 114 -11.26 -14.14 -12.20
CA MET A 114 -10.48 -14.23 -10.96
C MET A 114 -11.38 -14.46 -9.76
N GLY A 115 -10.94 -15.31 -8.86
CA GLY A 115 -11.63 -15.52 -7.58
C GLY A 115 -11.27 -14.46 -6.56
N TYR A 116 -12.18 -14.15 -5.66
CA TYR A 116 -11.96 -13.28 -4.51
C TYR A 116 -12.76 -13.73 -3.29
N TYR A 117 -12.42 -13.18 -2.14
CA TYR A 117 -13.08 -13.38 -0.86
C TYR A 117 -13.45 -12.00 -0.29
N THR A 118 -14.58 -11.94 0.43
CA THR A 118 -15.03 -10.75 1.12
C THR A 118 -14.89 -10.94 2.63
N VAL A 119 -14.30 -9.97 3.32
CA VAL A 119 -14.18 -9.92 4.78
C VAL A 119 -14.94 -8.72 5.28
N THR A 120 -15.94 -8.94 6.13
CA THR A 120 -16.81 -7.90 6.67
C THR A 120 -16.56 -7.72 8.16
N PHE A 121 -16.21 -6.50 8.55
CA PHE A 121 -16.10 -6.08 9.93
C PHE A 121 -17.39 -5.36 10.33
N ARG A 122 -18.09 -5.92 11.33
CA ARG A 122 -19.29 -5.32 11.89
C ARG A 122 -18.93 -4.30 12.95
N TYR A 123 -19.91 -3.55 13.40
CA TYR A 123 -19.81 -2.60 14.50
C TYR A 123 -21.00 -2.77 15.46
N ASP A 124 -20.90 -2.19 16.64
CA ASP A 124 -21.97 -2.20 17.64
C ASP A 124 -23.02 -1.16 17.27
N MET A 125 -24.13 -1.60 16.68
CA MET A 125 -25.24 -0.73 16.27
C MET A 125 -25.93 0.00 17.42
N GLU A 126 -25.73 -0.43 18.69
CA GLU A 126 -26.23 0.28 19.85
C GLU A 126 -25.38 1.49 20.21
N LYS A 127 -24.09 1.47 19.83
CA LYS A 127 -23.12 2.53 20.15
C LYS A 127 -22.82 3.45 18.98
N GLU A 128 -22.90 2.93 17.75
CA GLU A 128 -22.52 3.67 16.56
C GLU A 128 -23.56 3.51 15.46
N ILE A 129 -23.64 4.48 14.55
CA ILE A 129 -24.54 4.46 13.40
C ILE A 129 -23.71 4.79 12.15
N PHE A 130 -23.51 3.81 11.29
CA PHE A 130 -22.98 4.00 9.94
C PHE A 130 -24.10 4.00 8.91
N GLU A 131 -23.81 4.40 7.69
CA GLU A 131 -24.75 4.34 6.57
C GLU A 131 -25.09 2.89 6.19
N TRP A 132 -24.09 2.02 6.32
CA TRP A 132 -24.21 0.59 6.06
C TRP A 132 -24.15 -0.22 7.35
N ASP A 133 -24.58 -1.45 7.30
CA ASP A 133 -24.58 -2.39 8.43
C ASP A 133 -23.20 -2.99 8.75
N TYR A 134 -22.14 -2.40 8.20
CA TYR A 134 -20.74 -2.77 8.46
C TYR A 134 -19.89 -1.52 8.73
N ALA A 135 -18.81 -1.70 9.47
CA ALA A 135 -17.79 -0.66 9.65
C ALA A 135 -16.81 -0.63 8.46
N ALA A 136 -16.37 -1.81 8.01
CA ALA A 136 -15.54 -1.95 6.83
C ALA A 136 -15.77 -3.30 6.13
N VAL A 137 -15.62 -3.30 4.81
CA VAL A 137 -15.61 -4.50 3.97
C VAL A 137 -14.37 -4.48 3.11
N VAL A 138 -13.59 -5.56 3.12
CA VAL A 138 -12.40 -5.71 2.28
C VAL A 138 -12.59 -6.91 1.37
N GLU A 139 -12.38 -6.71 0.09
CA GLU A 139 -12.34 -7.80 -0.88
C GLU A 139 -10.88 -8.08 -1.26
N ILE A 140 -10.51 -9.36 -1.26
CA ILE A 140 -9.15 -9.84 -1.51
C ILE A 140 -9.19 -10.88 -2.61
N TRP A 141 -8.35 -10.69 -3.63
CA TRP A 141 -8.19 -11.64 -4.72
C TRP A 141 -7.62 -12.99 -4.24
N ASP A 142 -7.83 -14.05 -5.01
CA ASP A 142 -7.33 -15.40 -4.71
C ASP A 142 -5.78 -15.49 -4.63
N ASP A 143 -5.08 -14.51 -5.19
CA ASP A 143 -3.62 -14.38 -5.07
C ASP A 143 -3.15 -13.59 -3.84
N GLY A 144 -4.08 -13.14 -2.99
CA GLY A 144 -3.80 -12.43 -1.74
C GLY A 144 -3.73 -10.90 -1.87
N GLU A 145 -3.81 -10.35 -3.07
CA GLU A 145 -3.82 -8.90 -3.26
C GLU A 145 -5.21 -8.31 -2.94
N PRO A 146 -5.28 -7.14 -2.27
CA PRO A 146 -6.53 -6.44 -2.07
C PRO A 146 -7.18 -6.05 -3.40
N LYS A 147 -8.49 -6.24 -3.48
CA LYS A 147 -9.33 -5.85 -4.62
C LYS A 147 -10.01 -4.51 -4.37
N THR A 148 -10.60 -4.36 -3.17
CA THR A 148 -11.30 -3.14 -2.76
C THR A 148 -11.40 -3.07 -1.26
N VAL A 149 -11.55 -1.87 -0.72
CA VAL A 149 -11.98 -1.61 0.64
C VAL A 149 -13.13 -0.61 0.61
N MET A 150 -14.21 -0.92 1.34
CA MET A 150 -15.38 -0.06 1.51
C MET A 150 -15.60 0.19 3.00
N PHE A 151 -15.99 1.40 3.35
CA PHE A 151 -16.25 1.80 4.73
C PHE A 151 -17.73 2.10 4.95
N GLY A 152 -18.19 1.96 6.16
CA GLY A 152 -19.60 2.07 6.54
C GLY A 152 -20.28 3.39 6.20
N GLU A 153 -19.50 4.41 5.86
CA GLU A 153 -19.96 5.74 5.41
C GLU A 153 -20.13 5.87 3.89
N GLY A 154 -20.10 4.76 3.15
CA GLY A 154 -20.23 4.77 1.68
C GLY A 154 -18.96 5.13 0.92
N TYR A 155 -17.85 5.32 1.60
CA TYR A 155 -16.55 5.57 0.97
C TYR A 155 -15.78 4.28 0.71
N GLY A 156 -14.84 4.33 -0.24
CA GLY A 156 -14.04 3.16 -0.51
C GLY A 156 -12.93 3.40 -1.53
N THR A 157 -12.06 2.41 -1.64
CA THR A 157 -10.93 2.42 -2.55
C THR A 157 -10.89 1.14 -3.36
N TYR A 158 -10.67 1.28 -4.66
CA TYR A 158 -10.52 0.18 -5.61
C TYR A 158 -9.07 0.07 -6.08
N PHE A 159 -8.55 -1.14 -6.18
CA PHE A 159 -7.17 -1.43 -6.57
C PHE A 159 -7.08 -2.02 -7.99
N TYR A 160 -7.91 -1.53 -8.92
CA TYR A 160 -7.94 -2.02 -10.30
C TYR A 160 -6.90 -1.35 -11.21
N GLU A 161 -6.63 -0.07 -11.02
CA GLU A 161 -5.71 0.71 -11.86
C GLU A 161 -4.30 0.69 -11.28
N GLU A 162 -4.19 0.85 -9.97
CA GLU A 162 -2.95 0.80 -9.21
C GLU A 162 -3.10 -0.22 -8.08
N SER A 163 -2.16 -1.16 -7.98
CA SER A 163 -2.23 -2.19 -6.95
C SER A 163 -2.08 -1.58 -5.55
N TYR A 164 -2.61 -2.29 -4.55
CA TYR A 164 -2.43 -1.92 -3.14
C TYR A 164 -0.94 -1.74 -2.78
N LYS A 165 -0.09 -2.66 -3.26
CA LYS A 165 1.35 -2.63 -3.03
C LYS A 165 1.99 -1.38 -3.63
N ASP A 166 1.68 -1.06 -4.88
CA ASP A 166 2.25 0.12 -5.55
C ASP A 166 1.82 1.41 -4.85
N ARG A 167 0.57 1.50 -4.37
CA ARG A 167 0.11 2.63 -3.56
C ARG A 167 0.89 2.78 -2.27
N LEU A 168 1.14 1.70 -1.54
CA LEU A 168 1.93 1.76 -0.31
C LEU A 168 3.39 2.12 -0.58
N GLU A 169 4.00 1.56 -1.63
CA GLU A 169 5.39 1.87 -2.00
C GLU A 169 5.58 3.33 -2.43
N ARG A 170 4.62 3.90 -3.13
CA ARG A 170 4.61 5.33 -3.51
C ARG A 170 4.29 6.27 -2.33
N GLY A 171 3.74 5.74 -1.25
CA GLY A 171 3.15 6.49 -0.15
C GLY A 171 1.72 6.93 -0.45
N LEU A 172 0.86 6.89 0.56
CA LEU A 172 -0.53 7.31 0.44
C LEU A 172 -0.60 8.85 0.43
N ARG A 173 -1.47 9.40 -0.42
CA ARG A 173 -1.82 10.81 -0.39
C ARG A 173 -2.85 11.04 0.73
N GLU A 174 -2.87 12.22 1.30
CA GLU A 174 -3.84 12.59 2.33
C GLU A 174 -5.30 12.30 1.89
N SER A 175 -5.63 12.59 0.62
CA SER A 175 -6.94 12.30 0.03
C SER A 175 -7.27 10.81 -0.12
N GLU A 176 -6.29 9.92 0.04
CA GLU A 176 -6.48 8.46 -0.01
C GLU A 176 -6.72 7.86 1.37
N ILE A 177 -6.52 8.65 2.45
CA ILE A 177 -6.73 8.24 3.83
C ILE A 177 -8.02 8.88 4.33
N LEU A 178 -8.98 8.04 4.71
CA LEU A 178 -10.25 8.49 5.27
C LEU A 178 -10.14 8.56 6.81
N ASP A 179 -9.52 9.61 7.29
CA ASP A 179 -9.34 9.87 8.72
C ASP A 179 -10.04 11.19 9.10
N TYR A 180 -11.37 11.16 9.14
CA TYR A 180 -12.18 12.31 9.54
C TYR A 180 -12.02 12.59 11.03
N ASP A 181 -12.11 13.88 11.41
CA ASP A 181 -12.11 14.27 12.82
C ASP A 181 -13.39 13.82 13.56
N ASP A 182 -13.32 13.79 14.89
CA ASP A 182 -14.42 13.30 15.71
C ASP A 182 -15.66 14.20 15.59
N GLU A 183 -15.48 15.51 15.38
CA GLU A 183 -16.58 16.46 15.25
C GLU A 183 -17.39 16.18 13.99
N TRP A 184 -16.73 15.96 12.86
CA TRP A 184 -17.38 15.60 11.60
C TRP A 184 -18.16 14.28 11.72
N MET A 185 -17.55 13.26 12.34
CA MET A 185 -18.18 11.96 12.54
C MET A 185 -19.44 12.06 13.42
N GLU A 186 -19.40 12.85 14.51
CA GLU A 186 -20.55 13.06 15.38
C GLU A 186 -21.66 13.88 14.71
N GLU A 187 -21.33 14.85 13.86
CA GLU A 187 -22.31 15.60 13.10
C GLU A 187 -23.05 14.70 12.10
N ARG A 188 -22.33 13.88 11.35
CA ARG A 188 -22.90 12.89 10.42
C ARG A 188 -23.81 11.90 11.13
N LYS A 189 -23.42 11.43 12.29
CA LYS A 189 -24.20 10.52 13.13
C LYS A 189 -25.55 11.16 13.56
N LYS A 190 -25.51 12.42 14.02
CA LYS A 190 -26.74 13.18 14.38
C LYS A 190 -27.64 13.38 13.17
N GLU A 191 -27.10 13.71 12.01
CA GLU A 191 -27.86 13.88 10.78
C GLU A 191 -28.60 12.60 10.39
N ARG A 192 -27.93 11.45 10.44
CA ARG A 192 -28.54 10.15 10.14
C ARG A 192 -29.61 9.75 11.13
N GLN A 193 -29.36 9.96 12.41
CA GLN A 193 -30.36 9.67 13.43
C GLN A 193 -31.63 10.46 13.16
N ARG A 194 -31.54 11.76 12.85
CA ARG A 194 -32.69 12.58 12.45
C ARG A 194 -33.39 12.02 11.21
N THR A 195 -32.64 11.59 10.21
CA THR A 195 -33.21 11.02 8.99
C THR A 195 -33.96 9.72 9.30
N ARG A 196 -33.43 8.85 10.15
CA ARG A 196 -34.10 7.60 10.56
C ARG A 196 -35.38 7.90 11.35
N GLU A 197 -35.35 8.84 12.27
CA GLU A 197 -36.55 9.29 13.03
C GLU A 197 -37.62 9.81 12.07
N LEU A 198 -37.23 10.60 11.04
CA LEU A 198 -38.16 11.11 10.03
C LEU A 198 -38.77 10.01 9.17
N LEU A 199 -38.02 8.95 8.91
CA LEU A 199 -38.46 7.80 8.10
C LEU A 199 -39.19 6.73 8.93
N GLY A 200 -39.24 6.87 10.26
CA GLY A 200 -39.83 5.89 11.16
C GLY A 200 -39.07 4.56 11.24
N LEU A 201 -37.73 4.63 11.09
CA LEU A 201 -36.81 3.48 11.10
C LEU A 201 -36.11 3.33 12.46
#